data_377197e2f857fe15377c871bf87569ba
#
_entry.id   377197e2f857fe15377c871bf87569ba
#
_cell.length_a   1.000
_cell.length_b   1.000
_cell.length_c   1.000
_cell.angle_alpha   90.00
_cell.angle_beta   90.00
_cell.angle_gamma   90.00
#
_symmetry.space_group_name_H-M   'P 1'
#
loop_
_entity.id
_entity.type
_entity.pdbx_description
1 polymer ?
#
loop_
_entity_poly.entity_id
_entity_poly.type
_entity_poly.pdbx_seq_one_letter_code
_entity_poly.pdbx_strand_id
1 'polypeptide(L)'
;MSLVKIDRITEALRAESYRWSPARRAYLPKKNGKLRPLGMPPWSDKLVAEVVRLLLEAYYDVQFSDRSHGFRPGRGCHTALTEVARTWTGTRWFIEADISDCFRVAGPSGLALYAGGEDPRRTVPATD
;
A
#
# COMPACT_ATOMS: atom_id res chain seq x y z
N MET A 1 -19.61 -7.87 -14.12
CA MET A 1 -18.70 -9.00 -13.82
C MET A 1 -19.55 -10.23 -13.58
N SER A 2 -19.26 -11.39 -14.18
CA SER A 2 -20.09 -12.59 -13.98
C SER A 2 -19.65 -13.35 -12.70
N LEU A 3 -20.60 -14.04 -12.04
CA LEU A 3 -20.33 -14.88 -10.86
C LEU A 3 -19.25 -15.94 -11.17
N VAL A 4 -19.32 -16.56 -12.35
CA VAL A 4 -18.34 -17.56 -12.80
C VAL A 4 -16.89 -17.01 -12.77
N LYS A 5 -16.70 -15.71 -13.02
CA LYS A 5 -15.37 -15.09 -12.98
C LYS A 5 -14.88 -14.88 -11.53
N ILE A 6 -15.80 -14.59 -10.64
CA ILE A 6 -15.50 -14.50 -9.18
C ILE A 6 -15.11 -15.87 -8.66
N ASP A 7 -15.87 -16.91 -8.98
CA ASP A 7 -15.59 -18.28 -8.54
C ASP A 7 -14.19 -18.74 -8.99
N ARG A 8 -13.83 -18.49 -10.25
CA ARG A 8 -12.48 -18.80 -10.76
C ARG A 8 -11.37 -18.06 -10.00
N ILE A 9 -11.58 -16.79 -9.64
CA ILE A 9 -10.62 -16.02 -8.85
C ILE A 9 -10.50 -16.63 -7.46
N THR A 10 -11.62 -16.97 -6.83
CA THR A 10 -11.65 -17.57 -5.49
C THR A 10 -10.95 -18.92 -5.47
N GLU A 11 -11.19 -19.77 -6.47
CA GLU A 11 -10.51 -21.06 -6.61
C GLU A 11 -9.00 -20.88 -6.81
N ALA A 12 -8.58 -19.94 -7.67
CA ALA A 12 -7.17 -19.65 -7.90
C ALA A 12 -6.47 -19.13 -6.63
N LEU A 13 -7.15 -18.30 -5.82
CA LEU A 13 -6.64 -17.84 -4.53
C LEU A 13 -6.51 -18.98 -3.52
N ARG A 14 -7.51 -19.86 -3.43
CA ARG A 14 -7.47 -21.06 -2.55
C ARG A 14 -6.35 -22.03 -2.92
N ALA A 15 -6.12 -22.18 -4.21
CA ALA A 15 -5.06 -23.04 -4.74
C ALA A 15 -3.67 -22.37 -4.76
N GLU A 16 -3.52 -21.16 -4.21
CA GLU A 16 -2.29 -20.34 -4.24
C GLU A 16 -1.71 -20.15 -5.67
N SER A 17 -2.56 -20.29 -6.68
CA SER A 17 -2.20 -20.23 -8.09
C SER A 17 -2.55 -18.92 -8.76
N TYR A 18 -3.13 -17.95 -8.03
CA TYR A 18 -3.48 -16.66 -8.57
C TYR A 18 -2.24 -15.91 -9.07
N ARG A 19 -2.32 -15.41 -10.32
CA ARG A 19 -1.25 -14.61 -10.94
C ARG A 19 -1.78 -13.23 -11.29
N TRP A 20 -1.06 -12.21 -10.82
CA TRP A 20 -1.35 -10.82 -11.17
C TRP A 20 -1.07 -10.59 -12.65
N SER A 21 -1.97 -9.89 -13.31
CA SER A 21 -1.80 -9.52 -14.71
C SER A 21 -0.92 -8.28 -14.85
N PRO A 22 -0.16 -8.13 -15.94
CA PRO A 22 0.58 -6.91 -16.20
C PRO A 22 -0.33 -5.68 -16.24
N ALA A 23 0.02 -4.65 -15.48
CA ALA A 23 -0.71 -3.39 -15.49
C ALA A 23 -0.43 -2.59 -16.77
N ARG A 24 -1.47 -2.02 -17.39
CA ARG A 24 -1.31 -1.08 -18.49
C ARG A 24 -0.68 0.22 -17.97
N ARG A 25 0.42 0.65 -18.57
CA ARG A 25 1.08 1.90 -18.20
C ARG A 25 0.45 3.09 -18.94
N ALA A 26 0.10 4.12 -18.19
CA ALA A 26 -0.26 5.44 -18.70
C ALA A 26 0.67 6.49 -18.09
N TYR A 27 0.79 7.64 -18.75
CA TYR A 27 1.64 8.72 -18.27
C TYR A 27 0.79 9.96 -18.04
N LEU A 28 0.90 10.53 -16.85
CA LEU A 28 0.23 11.78 -16.48
C LEU A 28 1.25 12.92 -16.36
N PRO A 29 0.98 14.09 -16.95
CA PRO A 29 1.86 15.24 -16.83
C PRO A 29 1.85 15.79 -15.40
N LYS A 30 3.03 16.08 -14.86
CA LYS A 30 3.21 16.84 -13.61
C LYS A 30 3.28 18.34 -13.92
N LYS A 31 3.02 19.17 -12.91
CA LYS A 31 3.13 20.65 -13.02
C LYS A 31 4.53 21.12 -13.49
N ASN A 32 5.57 20.35 -13.23
CA ASN A 32 6.95 20.64 -13.63
C ASN A 32 7.34 20.07 -15.01
N GLY A 33 6.38 19.70 -15.85
CA GLY A 33 6.60 19.15 -17.19
C GLY A 33 7.07 17.68 -17.25
N LYS A 34 7.42 17.07 -16.11
CA LYS A 34 7.79 15.65 -16.08
C LYS A 34 6.55 14.76 -16.14
N LEU A 35 6.70 13.54 -16.64
CA LEU A 35 5.63 12.55 -16.70
C LEU A 35 5.66 11.66 -15.45
N ARG A 36 4.49 11.39 -14.88
CA ARG A 36 4.30 10.39 -13.83
C ARG A 36 3.77 9.10 -14.47
N PRO A 37 4.49 7.98 -14.42
CA PRO A 37 3.94 6.70 -14.84
C PRO A 37 2.84 6.26 -13.87
N LEU A 38 1.72 5.82 -14.43
CA LEU A 38 0.59 5.26 -13.71
C LEU A 38 0.33 3.84 -14.20
N GLY A 39 0.35 2.87 -13.30
CA GLY A 39 -0.05 1.49 -13.58
C GLY A 39 -1.56 1.32 -13.41
N MET A 40 -2.23 0.83 -14.45
CA MET A 40 -3.67 0.53 -14.41
C MET A 40 -3.86 -0.98 -14.46
N PRO A 41 -4.03 -1.67 -13.33
CA PRO A 41 -4.31 -3.10 -13.32
C PRO A 41 -5.70 -3.40 -13.88
N PRO A 42 -5.93 -4.60 -14.41
CA PRO A 42 -7.25 -5.04 -14.86
C PRO A 42 -8.24 -5.12 -13.69
N TRP A 43 -9.50 -5.19 -14.03
CA TRP A 43 -10.60 -5.14 -13.07
C TRP A 43 -10.57 -6.28 -12.04
N SER A 44 -10.20 -7.50 -12.47
CA SER A 44 -10.02 -8.64 -11.58
C SER A 44 -8.99 -8.38 -10.49
N ASP A 45 -7.84 -7.83 -10.88
CA ASP A 45 -6.75 -7.55 -9.95
C ASP A 45 -7.10 -6.42 -8.99
N LYS A 46 -7.84 -5.40 -9.46
CA LYS A 46 -8.38 -4.36 -8.59
C LYS A 46 -9.31 -4.93 -7.52
N LEU A 47 -10.15 -5.90 -7.88
CA LEU A 47 -11.04 -6.53 -6.91
C LEU A 47 -10.26 -7.30 -5.85
N VAL A 48 -9.30 -8.12 -6.26
CA VAL A 48 -8.44 -8.88 -5.31
C VAL A 48 -7.65 -7.92 -4.43
N ALA A 49 -7.05 -6.88 -5.02
CA ALA A 49 -6.32 -5.86 -4.27
C ALA A 49 -7.20 -5.15 -3.24
N GLU A 50 -8.46 -4.86 -3.57
CA GLU A 50 -9.40 -4.22 -2.65
C GLU A 50 -9.76 -5.14 -1.48
N VAL A 51 -9.97 -6.43 -1.72
CA VAL A 51 -10.19 -7.41 -0.65
C VAL A 51 -8.99 -7.49 0.28
N VAL A 52 -7.77 -7.57 -0.29
CA VAL A 52 -6.53 -7.57 0.50
C VAL A 52 -6.39 -6.26 1.30
N ARG A 53 -6.69 -5.11 0.70
CA ARG A 53 -6.68 -3.82 1.39
C ARG A 53 -7.60 -3.82 2.61
N LEU A 54 -8.82 -4.31 2.48
CA LEU A 54 -9.80 -4.38 3.58
C LEU A 54 -9.29 -5.27 4.73
N LEU A 55 -8.69 -6.41 4.41
CA LEU A 55 -8.11 -7.30 5.42
C LEU A 55 -6.93 -6.65 6.15
N LEU A 56 -6.02 -6.02 5.41
CA LEU A 56 -4.87 -5.31 5.98
C LEU A 56 -5.32 -4.10 6.82
N GLU A 57 -6.32 -3.35 6.36
CA GLU A 57 -6.88 -2.23 7.10
C GLU A 57 -7.48 -2.70 8.43
N ALA A 58 -8.28 -3.76 8.44
CA ALA A 58 -8.85 -4.31 9.66
C ALA A 58 -7.79 -4.79 10.66
N TYR A 59 -6.66 -5.30 10.17
CA TYR A 59 -5.57 -5.78 11.01
C TYR A 59 -4.66 -4.67 11.52
N TYR A 60 -4.27 -3.73 10.65
CA TYR A 60 -3.26 -2.72 10.98
C TYR A 60 -3.82 -1.41 11.52
N ASP A 61 -5.07 -1.04 11.22
CA ASP A 61 -5.60 0.27 11.61
C ASP A 61 -5.57 0.48 13.13
N VAL A 62 -5.82 -0.56 13.89
CA VAL A 62 -5.76 -0.54 15.37
C VAL A 62 -4.34 -0.40 15.94
N GLN A 63 -3.32 -0.69 15.14
CA GLN A 63 -1.91 -0.62 15.52
C GLN A 63 -1.26 0.72 15.15
N PHE A 64 -1.91 1.51 14.30
CA PHE A 64 -1.36 2.79 13.89
C PHE A 64 -1.46 3.83 15.00
N SER A 65 -0.42 4.65 15.09
CA SER A 65 -0.41 5.81 15.99
C SER A 65 -1.64 6.69 15.76
N ASP A 66 -2.16 7.29 16.84
CA ASP A 66 -3.25 8.28 16.75
C ASP A 66 -2.87 9.52 15.93
N ARG A 67 -1.60 9.76 15.72
CA ARG A 67 -1.08 10.84 14.87
C ARG A 67 -0.95 10.47 13.39
N SER A 68 -1.29 9.23 13.03
CA SER A 68 -1.35 8.79 11.64
C SER A 68 -2.70 9.13 11.04
N HIS A 69 -2.73 10.03 10.05
CA HIS A 69 -3.97 10.53 9.43
C HIS A 69 -4.15 10.08 7.98
N GLY A 70 -3.07 9.65 7.31
CA GLY A 70 -3.10 9.29 5.89
C GLY A 70 -3.81 7.97 5.63
N PHE A 71 -4.75 7.98 4.68
CA PHE A 71 -5.44 6.79 4.17
C PHE A 71 -6.14 5.92 5.23
N ARG A 72 -6.59 6.51 6.34
CA ARG A 72 -7.30 5.81 7.41
C ARG A 72 -8.80 6.19 7.44
N PRO A 73 -9.69 5.26 7.83
CA PRO A 73 -11.12 5.56 8.00
C PRO A 73 -11.35 6.71 8.99
N GLY A 74 -12.20 7.65 8.61
CA GLY A 74 -12.54 8.81 9.46
C GLY A 74 -11.41 9.81 9.69
N ARG A 75 -10.23 9.64 9.07
CA ARG A 75 -9.08 10.52 9.17
C ARG A 75 -8.69 11.10 7.81
N GLY A 76 -8.00 12.23 7.79
CA GLY A 76 -7.56 12.88 6.56
C GLY A 76 -6.85 14.19 6.81
N CYS A 77 -6.61 14.98 5.75
CA CYS A 77 -5.88 16.25 5.85
C CYS A 77 -6.50 17.20 6.88
N HIS A 78 -7.83 17.28 6.97
CA HIS A 78 -8.50 18.18 7.92
C HIS A 78 -8.29 17.75 9.38
N THR A 79 -8.33 16.46 9.67
CA THR A 79 -8.05 15.95 11.03
C THR A 79 -6.60 16.17 11.41
N ALA A 80 -5.66 16.00 10.48
CA ALA A 80 -4.24 16.28 10.68
C ALA A 80 -4.01 17.78 10.97
N LEU A 81 -4.58 18.67 10.16
CA LEU A 81 -4.45 20.12 10.36
C LEU A 81 -5.06 20.56 11.69
N THR A 82 -6.20 19.99 12.09
CA THR A 82 -6.83 20.28 13.38
C THR A 82 -5.94 19.86 14.55
N GLU A 83 -5.30 18.69 14.45
CA GLU A 83 -4.36 18.24 15.47
C GLU A 83 -3.14 19.16 15.55
N VAL A 84 -2.53 19.49 14.42
CA VAL A 84 -1.41 20.43 14.36
C VAL A 84 -1.80 21.77 15.02
N ALA A 85 -2.94 22.33 14.68
CA ALA A 85 -3.41 23.60 15.24
C ALA A 85 -3.60 23.55 16.78
N ARG A 86 -3.99 22.40 17.31
CA ARG A 86 -4.22 22.22 18.75
C ARG A 86 -2.95 21.89 19.53
N THR A 87 -2.04 21.07 18.98
CA THR A 87 -0.94 20.47 19.75
C THR A 87 0.42 21.10 19.46
N TRP A 88 0.59 21.82 18.34
CA TRP A 88 1.88 22.39 17.95
C TRP A 88 2.05 23.85 18.37
N THR A 89 1.22 24.34 19.26
CA THR A 89 1.34 25.71 19.80
C THR A 89 2.68 25.88 20.51
N GLY A 90 3.45 26.92 20.13
CA GLY A 90 4.78 27.19 20.67
C GLY A 90 5.93 26.40 20.04
N THR A 91 5.65 25.53 19.07
CA THR A 91 6.69 24.81 18.31
C THR A 91 7.54 25.81 17.50
N ARG A 92 8.86 25.80 17.70
CA ARG A 92 9.82 26.64 16.95
C ARG A 92 10.44 25.92 15.77
N TRP A 93 10.51 24.60 15.82
CA TRP A 93 11.17 23.77 14.81
C TRP A 93 10.28 22.59 14.48
N PHE A 94 10.25 22.22 13.19
CA PHE A 94 9.67 20.96 12.74
C PHE A 94 10.61 20.28 11.75
N ILE A 95 10.57 18.97 11.73
CA ILE A 95 11.35 18.15 10.81
C ILE A 95 10.37 17.55 9.81
N GLU A 96 10.57 17.84 8.53
CA GLU A 96 9.85 17.21 7.44
C GLU A 96 10.72 16.12 6.82
N ALA A 97 10.18 14.91 6.73
CA ALA A 97 10.88 13.79 6.12
C ALA A 97 9.95 13.07 5.14
N ASP A 98 10.49 12.67 4.00
CA ASP A 98 9.80 11.89 2.98
C ASP A 98 10.70 10.77 2.46
N ILE A 99 10.12 9.59 2.22
CA ILE A 99 10.87 8.45 1.69
C ILE A 99 10.85 8.51 0.17
N SER A 100 11.99 8.85 -0.41
CA SER A 100 12.15 8.91 -1.86
C SER A 100 12.02 7.52 -2.48
N ASP A 101 11.19 7.39 -3.51
CA ASP A 101 11.02 6.16 -4.30
C ASP A 101 10.73 4.89 -3.46
N CYS A 102 10.02 4.99 -2.36
CA CYS A 102 9.77 3.94 -1.39
C CYS A 102 9.45 2.58 -2.03
N PHE A 103 8.48 2.53 -2.96
CA PHE A 103 8.06 1.27 -3.60
C PHE A 103 9.09 0.70 -4.58
N ARG A 104 9.97 1.53 -5.14
CA ARG A 104 11.01 1.08 -6.06
C ARG A 104 12.23 0.57 -5.32
N VAL A 105 12.59 1.22 -4.22
CA VAL A 105 13.76 0.89 -3.41
C VAL A 105 13.48 -0.30 -2.48
N ALA A 106 12.32 -0.31 -1.82
CA ALA A 106 11.97 -1.36 -0.88
C ALA A 106 11.77 -2.74 -1.55
N GLY A 107 11.32 -2.76 -2.82
CA GLY A 107 11.00 -4.01 -3.51
C GLY A 107 9.92 -4.85 -2.78
N PRO A 108 9.43 -5.92 -3.40
CA PRO A 108 8.42 -6.80 -2.76
C PRO A 108 8.94 -7.48 -1.48
N SER A 109 10.21 -7.87 -1.46
CA SER A 109 10.83 -8.52 -0.30
C SER A 109 11.02 -7.57 0.89
N GLY A 110 11.33 -6.30 0.64
CA GLY A 110 11.44 -5.28 1.68
C GLY A 110 10.10 -4.96 2.31
N LEU A 111 9.04 -4.86 1.51
CA LEU A 111 7.67 -4.64 2.02
C LEU A 111 7.18 -5.80 2.90
N ALA A 112 7.52 -7.05 2.55
CA ALA A 112 7.17 -8.22 3.37
C ALA A 112 7.86 -8.20 4.74
N LEU A 113 9.11 -7.74 4.83
CA LEU A 113 9.83 -7.57 6.11
C LEU A 113 9.17 -6.51 7.00
N TYR A 114 8.73 -5.39 6.43
CA TYR A 114 8.02 -4.34 7.19
C TYR A 114 6.63 -4.79 7.66
N ALA A 115 5.98 -5.69 6.94
CA ALA A 115 4.68 -6.25 7.33
C ALA A 115 4.77 -7.32 8.44
N GLY A 116 5.97 -7.60 8.97
CA GLY A 116 6.17 -8.54 10.08
C GLY A 116 5.98 -10.01 9.71
N GLY A 117 5.95 -10.33 8.41
CA GLY A 117 5.82 -11.68 7.91
C GLY A 117 7.19 -12.29 7.63
N GLU A 118 7.68 -13.16 8.48
CA GLU A 118 8.69 -14.14 8.05
C GLU A 118 8.07 -15.00 6.95
N ASP A 119 8.58 -14.91 5.73
CA ASP A 119 8.20 -15.85 4.66
C ASP A 119 8.77 -17.23 5.04
N PRO A 120 7.93 -18.20 5.43
CA PRO A 120 8.43 -19.53 5.82
C PRO A 120 9.11 -20.29 4.68
N ARG A 121 9.13 -19.74 3.47
CA ARG A 121 9.79 -20.32 2.29
C ARG A 121 11.14 -19.69 1.97
N ARG A 122 11.61 -18.76 2.79
CA ARG A 122 12.90 -18.12 2.62
C ARG A 122 13.98 -18.91 3.37
N THR A 123 14.39 -20.05 2.84
CA THR A 123 15.71 -20.64 3.15
C THR A 123 16.77 -19.72 2.55
N VAL A 124 17.44 -18.97 3.41
CA VAL A 124 18.64 -18.22 3.04
C VAL A 124 19.71 -19.28 2.73
N PRO A 125 20.30 -19.33 1.52
CA PRO A 125 21.45 -20.20 1.30
C PRO A 125 22.58 -19.70 2.20
N ALA A 126 23.15 -20.62 2.99
CA ALA A 126 24.35 -20.35 3.74
C ALA A 126 25.46 -19.96 2.74
N THR A 127 26.00 -18.78 2.90
CA THR A 127 27.24 -18.38 2.23
C THR A 127 28.39 -18.99 3.01
N ASP A 128 29.06 -19.96 2.40
CA ASP A 128 30.41 -20.37 2.77
C ASP A 128 31.43 -19.26 2.47
#